data_6c580239e912859f20f56c4de5881eab
#
_entry.id   6c580239e912859f20f56c4de5881eab
#
_cell.length_a   1.000
_cell.length_b   1.000
_cell.length_c   1.000
_cell.angle_alpha   90.00
_cell.angle_beta   90.00
_cell.angle_gamma   90.00
#
_symmetry.space_group_name_H-M   'P 1'
#
loop_
_entity.id
_entity.type
_entity.pdbx_description
1 polymer ?
#
loop_
_entity_poly.entity_id
_entity_poly.type
_entity_poly.pdbx_seq_one_letter_code
_entity_poly.pdbx_strand_id
1 'polypeptide(L)'
;VLGHSHRRHQSSQRGERNAMKIASIESIPLRIPFTAGGRSDAAAWGRADLQTVDSLIVKVTTDTGVVGWGETFGFTAIPAARVVIDSILAPELVGRDATQLEKLMLDMQKKFHIFGRSGVFIYGLSAIDIALWDIAGKVAQKPVYQLLGGSDASSLRTYASLIRYSDPELVRENVRRAVADGYRHLKLHEIDVDCVRAAREAAGDDIEITLDVNCPWTVREALDMTDRLRPFNLRWLEEPVWPPENYSGLARVRREGGIPVAAGENASTLMDFQHLLEANAVDFIQPSPAKMGGLTELKKVFAMANANNVTVMVHTFYDGPGLLASVHASAALGGPGALVEWRYFNLEAQLYGDAIVPKNGAIAVPQGAGLGLEPDADVIRKYRVP
;
A
#
# COMPACT_ATOMS: atom_id res chain seq x y z
N VAL A 1 -14.62 -1.25 75.37
CA VAL A 1 -14.97 -0.05 74.60
C VAL A 1 -13.97 0.08 73.50
N LEU A 2 -14.27 -0.45 72.34
CA LEU A 2 -13.42 -0.39 71.12
C LEU A 2 -14.22 0.34 70.04
N GLY A 3 -13.80 1.56 69.73
CA GLY A 3 -14.37 2.37 68.67
C GLY A 3 -13.93 1.88 67.29
N HIS A 4 -14.87 1.47 66.44
CA HIS A 4 -14.64 1.19 65.04
C HIS A 4 -14.73 2.48 64.24
N SER A 5 -13.58 2.98 63.75
CA SER A 5 -13.54 4.09 62.80
C SER A 5 -13.84 3.55 61.38
N HIS A 6 -14.95 3.99 60.81
CA HIS A 6 -15.31 3.78 59.41
C HIS A 6 -14.41 4.66 58.52
N ARG A 7 -13.39 4.09 57.90
CA ARG A 7 -12.74 4.72 56.76
C ARG A 7 -13.63 4.54 55.53
N ARG A 8 -14.25 5.60 55.10
CA ARG A 8 -14.90 5.69 53.80
C ARG A 8 -13.83 5.58 52.73
N HIS A 9 -13.89 4.54 51.91
CA HIS A 9 -13.19 4.45 50.66
C HIS A 9 -13.68 5.56 49.73
N GLN A 10 -12.88 6.57 49.53
CA GLN A 10 -13.01 7.46 48.38
C GLN A 10 -12.52 6.64 47.14
N SER A 11 -13.48 6.09 46.40
CA SER A 11 -13.23 5.59 45.05
C SER A 11 -12.82 6.76 44.20
N SER A 12 -11.58 6.75 43.76
CA SER A 12 -11.04 7.66 42.75
C SER A 12 -11.92 7.62 41.52
N GLN A 13 -12.65 8.68 41.25
CA GLN A 13 -13.17 8.99 39.91
C GLN A 13 -11.94 9.24 38.99
N ARG A 14 -11.37 8.20 38.45
CA ARG A 14 -10.58 8.32 37.21
C ARG A 14 -11.58 8.76 36.16
N GLY A 15 -11.41 9.99 35.65
CA GLY A 15 -12.25 10.55 34.61
C GLY A 15 -12.44 9.55 33.48
N GLU A 16 -13.66 9.15 33.24
CA GLU A 16 -14.08 8.50 32.00
C GLU A 16 -13.70 9.48 30.88
N ARG A 17 -12.61 9.20 30.17
CA ARG A 17 -12.40 9.83 28.87
C ARG A 17 -13.60 9.41 28.05
N ASN A 18 -14.47 10.36 27.70
CA ASN A 18 -15.60 10.10 26.81
C ASN A 18 -15.05 9.37 25.58
N ALA A 19 -15.49 8.11 25.41
CA ALA A 19 -15.08 7.31 24.26
C ALA A 19 -15.59 7.99 22.98
N MET A 20 -14.70 8.22 22.03
CA MET A 20 -15.06 8.77 20.72
C MET A 20 -15.58 7.62 19.84
N LYS A 21 -16.88 7.61 19.56
CA LYS A 21 -17.51 6.49 18.87
C LYS A 21 -17.53 6.71 17.35
N ILE A 22 -17.40 5.63 16.61
CA ILE A 22 -17.65 5.61 15.16
C ILE A 22 -19.16 5.84 14.96
N ALA A 23 -19.53 6.95 14.35
CA ALA A 23 -20.91 7.29 14.03
C ALA A 23 -21.36 6.71 12.69
N SER A 24 -20.48 6.72 11.68
CA SER A 24 -20.78 6.13 10.38
C SER A 24 -19.50 5.70 9.64
N ILE A 25 -19.67 4.72 8.75
CA ILE A 25 -18.68 4.28 7.78
C ILE A 25 -19.36 4.30 6.42
N GLU A 26 -18.81 5.06 5.47
CA GLU A 26 -19.32 5.19 4.11
C GLU A 26 -18.26 4.72 3.11
N SER A 27 -18.62 3.80 2.22
CA SER A 27 -17.80 3.38 1.10
C SER A 27 -18.13 4.19 -0.14
N ILE A 28 -17.12 4.72 -0.82
CA ILE A 28 -17.28 5.63 -1.95
C ILE A 28 -16.46 5.10 -3.13
N PRO A 29 -17.09 4.37 -4.07
CA PRO A 29 -16.41 3.92 -5.28
C PRO A 29 -16.22 5.08 -6.25
N LEU A 30 -15.01 5.18 -6.77
CA LEU A 30 -14.60 6.20 -7.75
C LEU A 30 -14.10 5.49 -9.01
N ARG A 31 -14.34 6.13 -10.17
CA ARG A 31 -13.84 5.70 -11.46
C ARG A 31 -13.27 6.89 -12.20
N ILE A 32 -11.94 6.98 -12.27
CA ILE A 32 -11.21 8.12 -12.84
C ILE A 32 -10.52 7.68 -14.13
N PRO A 33 -10.77 8.32 -15.28
CA PRO A 33 -10.06 8.04 -16.53
C PRO A 33 -8.56 8.34 -16.39
N PHE A 34 -7.74 7.59 -17.13
CA PHE A 34 -6.30 7.84 -17.20
C PHE A 34 -5.74 7.60 -18.60
N THR A 35 -4.54 8.13 -18.82
CA THR A 35 -3.70 7.82 -19.97
C THR A 35 -2.30 7.46 -19.50
N ALA A 36 -1.68 6.47 -20.15
CA ALA A 36 -0.40 5.92 -19.72
C ALA A 36 0.67 5.91 -20.82
N GLY A 37 0.55 6.78 -21.82
CA GLY A 37 1.53 6.87 -22.91
C GLY A 37 1.50 5.73 -23.92
N GLY A 38 0.40 4.96 -23.96
CA GLY A 38 0.20 3.86 -24.91
C GLY A 38 -0.88 2.90 -24.45
N ARG A 39 -1.14 1.86 -25.23
CA ARG A 39 -2.02 0.75 -24.82
C ARG A 39 -1.31 -0.10 -23.79
N SER A 40 -2.04 -0.53 -22.79
CA SER A 40 -1.55 -1.47 -21.80
C SER A 40 -1.94 -2.90 -22.18
N ASP A 41 -1.01 -3.84 -22.07
CA ASP A 41 -1.33 -5.25 -21.94
C ASP A 41 -1.68 -5.55 -20.47
N ALA A 42 -2.89 -5.13 -20.08
CA ALA A 42 -3.34 -5.21 -18.70
C ALA A 42 -3.82 -6.62 -18.27
N ALA A 43 -3.38 -7.68 -18.95
CA ALA A 43 -3.75 -9.06 -18.62
C ALA A 43 -3.42 -9.41 -17.16
N ALA A 44 -2.33 -8.85 -16.60
CA ALA A 44 -1.97 -9.00 -15.20
C ALA A 44 -2.98 -8.38 -14.22
N TRP A 45 -3.78 -7.42 -14.66
CA TRP A 45 -4.77 -6.71 -13.82
C TRP A 45 -6.22 -7.14 -14.08
N GLY A 46 -6.39 -8.26 -14.80
CA GLY A 46 -7.69 -8.89 -15.04
C GLY A 46 -8.55 -8.22 -16.13
N ARG A 47 -8.04 -7.22 -16.87
CA ARG A 47 -8.73 -6.55 -17.98
C ARG A 47 -7.73 -6.04 -19.02
N ALA A 48 -8.00 -6.36 -20.30
CA ALA A 48 -7.15 -5.96 -21.42
C ALA A 48 -7.26 -4.47 -21.84
N ASP A 49 -8.29 -3.74 -21.38
CA ASP A 49 -8.60 -2.37 -21.83
C ASP A 49 -8.82 -1.43 -20.64
N LEU A 50 -7.85 -1.31 -19.75
CA LEU A 50 -7.95 -0.36 -18.65
C LEU A 50 -7.82 1.07 -19.18
N GLN A 51 -8.91 1.81 -19.16
CA GLN A 51 -8.98 3.25 -19.44
C GLN A 51 -9.34 4.07 -18.19
N THR A 52 -9.68 3.39 -17.09
CA THR A 52 -10.06 4.00 -15.83
C THR A 52 -9.38 3.32 -14.66
N VAL A 53 -9.04 4.10 -13.65
CA VAL A 53 -8.69 3.62 -12.33
C VAL A 53 -9.96 3.55 -11.50
N ASP A 54 -10.28 2.35 -11.03
CA ASP A 54 -11.33 2.14 -10.07
C ASP A 54 -10.71 2.15 -8.67
N SER A 55 -11.17 3.03 -7.78
CA SER A 55 -10.77 3.13 -6.38
C SER A 55 -11.99 3.02 -5.47
N LEU A 56 -11.80 2.49 -4.27
CA LEU A 56 -12.82 2.49 -3.22
C LEU A 56 -12.25 3.19 -2.00
N ILE A 57 -12.64 4.45 -1.81
CA ILE A 57 -12.28 5.19 -0.60
C ILE A 57 -13.34 4.98 0.48
N VAL A 58 -12.93 5.06 1.73
CA VAL A 58 -13.78 4.85 2.91
C VAL A 58 -13.69 6.08 3.79
N LYS A 59 -14.87 6.63 4.11
CA LYS A 59 -15.02 7.74 5.04
C LYS A 59 -15.56 7.23 6.37
N VAL A 60 -14.79 7.40 7.43
CA VAL A 60 -15.21 7.09 8.80
C VAL A 60 -15.48 8.42 9.52
N THR A 61 -16.69 8.57 10.09
CA THR A 61 -17.07 9.76 10.86
C THR A 61 -17.32 9.36 12.30
N THR A 62 -16.78 10.12 13.23
CA THR A 62 -17.01 9.92 14.67
C THR A 62 -18.20 10.74 15.16
N ASP A 63 -18.72 10.42 16.35
CA ASP A 63 -19.77 11.16 17.04
C ASP A 63 -19.36 12.57 17.47
N THR A 64 -18.06 12.85 17.48
CA THR A 64 -17.49 14.19 17.68
C THR A 64 -17.29 14.98 16.38
N GLY A 65 -17.64 14.40 15.23
CA GLY A 65 -17.51 15.02 13.91
C GLY A 65 -16.12 14.92 13.28
N VAL A 66 -15.17 14.23 13.90
CA VAL A 66 -13.87 13.98 13.27
C VAL A 66 -14.05 12.97 12.14
N VAL A 67 -13.51 13.28 10.97
CA VAL A 67 -13.56 12.43 9.77
C VAL A 67 -12.19 11.87 9.48
N GLY A 68 -12.12 10.58 9.19
CA GLY A 68 -10.94 9.91 8.66
C GLY A 68 -11.21 9.26 7.31
N TRP A 69 -10.16 9.18 6.50
CA TRP A 69 -10.22 8.63 5.17
C TRP A 69 -9.32 7.40 5.02
N GLY A 70 -9.81 6.39 4.35
CA GLY A 70 -9.06 5.18 4.00
C GLY A 70 -9.31 4.77 2.56
N GLU A 71 -8.53 3.83 2.08
CA GLU A 71 -8.65 3.28 0.73
C GLU A 71 -8.39 1.78 0.77
N THR A 72 -9.18 1.02 0.01
CA THR A 72 -8.99 -0.42 -0.16
C THR A 72 -8.36 -0.74 -1.49
N PHE A 73 -7.60 -1.81 -1.55
CA PHE A 73 -7.20 -2.41 -2.81
C PHE A 73 -8.40 -3.12 -3.47
N GLY A 74 -8.42 -3.23 -4.79
CA GLY A 74 -9.48 -4.03 -5.36
C GLY A 74 -9.65 -4.09 -6.87
N PHE A 75 -9.28 -3.12 -7.67
CA PHE A 75 -9.56 -3.11 -9.12
C PHE A 75 -10.97 -3.64 -9.45
N THR A 76 -11.05 -4.74 -10.20
CA THR A 76 -12.33 -5.41 -10.53
C THR A 76 -13.03 -6.04 -9.33
N ALA A 77 -12.34 -6.23 -8.19
CA ALA A 77 -12.92 -6.76 -6.95
C ALA A 77 -13.55 -5.68 -6.05
N ILE A 78 -13.49 -4.40 -6.43
CA ILE A 78 -14.09 -3.27 -5.67
C ILE A 78 -15.55 -3.52 -5.28
N PRO A 79 -16.46 -4.02 -6.15
CA PRO A 79 -17.82 -4.30 -5.75
C PRO A 79 -17.92 -5.31 -4.59
N ALA A 80 -17.06 -6.33 -4.58
CA ALA A 80 -17.04 -7.33 -3.51
C ALA A 80 -16.46 -6.73 -2.21
N ALA A 81 -15.39 -5.93 -2.29
CA ALA A 81 -14.82 -5.22 -1.14
C ALA A 81 -15.83 -4.24 -0.53
N ARG A 82 -16.62 -3.53 -1.36
CA ARG A 82 -17.71 -2.66 -0.93
C ARG A 82 -18.76 -3.41 -0.13
N VAL A 83 -19.23 -4.56 -0.62
CA VAL A 83 -20.21 -5.38 0.11
C VAL A 83 -19.65 -5.81 1.48
N VAL A 84 -18.38 -6.18 1.55
CA VAL A 84 -17.73 -6.53 2.84
C VAL A 84 -17.74 -5.34 3.79
N ILE A 85 -17.41 -4.14 3.33
CA ILE A 85 -17.41 -2.94 4.16
C ILE A 85 -18.83 -2.63 4.63
N ASP A 86 -19.78 -2.51 3.69
CA ASP A 86 -21.12 -1.98 3.97
C ASP A 86 -21.99 -2.98 4.77
N SER A 87 -21.87 -4.27 4.47
CA SER A 87 -22.77 -5.31 5.00
C SER A 87 -22.17 -6.13 6.15
N ILE A 88 -20.84 -6.14 6.32
CA ILE A 88 -20.18 -6.97 7.31
C ILE A 88 -19.43 -6.11 8.34
N LEU A 89 -18.53 -5.23 7.90
CA LEU A 89 -17.63 -4.52 8.79
C LEU A 89 -18.30 -3.30 9.45
N ALA A 90 -18.98 -2.46 8.66
CA ALA A 90 -19.59 -1.23 9.17
C ALA A 90 -20.64 -1.50 10.27
N PRO A 91 -21.58 -2.48 10.15
CA PRO A 91 -22.55 -2.79 11.20
C PRO A 91 -21.89 -3.19 12.54
N GLU A 92 -20.71 -3.78 12.50
CA GLU A 92 -19.99 -4.23 13.70
C GLU A 92 -19.10 -3.16 14.34
N LEU A 93 -18.73 -2.16 13.58
CA LEU A 93 -17.81 -1.11 14.01
C LEU A 93 -18.53 0.18 14.41
N VAL A 94 -19.69 0.47 13.83
CA VAL A 94 -20.52 1.62 14.25
C VAL A 94 -20.90 1.50 15.72
N GLY A 95 -20.73 2.57 16.46
CA GLY A 95 -20.93 2.64 17.92
C GLY A 95 -19.72 2.18 18.76
N ARG A 96 -18.67 1.61 18.14
CA ARG A 96 -17.43 1.22 18.83
C ARG A 96 -16.52 2.44 19.03
N ASP A 97 -15.65 2.35 20.02
CA ASP A 97 -14.67 3.40 20.35
C ASP A 97 -13.53 3.45 19.33
N ALA A 98 -13.49 4.51 18.52
CA ALA A 98 -12.48 4.72 17.47
C ALA A 98 -11.05 4.83 18.03
N THR A 99 -10.87 5.16 19.32
CA THR A 99 -9.55 5.24 19.96
C THR A 99 -8.91 3.88 20.21
N GLN A 100 -9.72 2.80 20.19
CA GLN A 100 -9.26 1.42 20.39
C GLN A 100 -8.84 0.74 19.08
N LEU A 101 -8.19 1.46 18.18
CA LEU A 101 -7.90 1.06 16.80
C LEU A 101 -7.33 -0.37 16.70
N GLU A 102 -6.19 -0.66 17.34
CA GLU A 102 -5.55 -1.98 17.24
C GLU A 102 -6.47 -3.12 17.76
N LYS A 103 -7.21 -2.83 18.85
CA LYS A 103 -8.16 -3.79 19.39
C LYS A 103 -9.32 -4.04 18.43
N LEU A 104 -9.86 -2.99 17.81
CA LEU A 104 -10.94 -3.12 16.82
C LEU A 104 -10.51 -3.99 15.65
N MET A 105 -9.32 -3.75 15.09
CA MET A 105 -8.79 -4.53 13.97
C MET A 105 -8.60 -6.00 14.33
N LEU A 106 -8.08 -6.27 15.53
CA LEU A 106 -7.92 -7.64 16.02
C LEU A 106 -9.26 -8.32 16.27
N ASP A 107 -10.25 -7.62 16.89
CA ASP A 107 -11.59 -8.15 17.15
C ASP A 107 -12.28 -8.55 15.83
N MET A 108 -12.18 -7.72 14.78
CA MET A 108 -12.77 -8.02 13.47
C MET A 108 -12.11 -9.24 12.82
N GLN A 109 -10.77 -9.30 12.81
CA GLN A 109 -10.05 -10.47 12.29
C GLN A 109 -10.44 -11.76 13.02
N LYS A 110 -10.58 -11.72 14.35
CA LYS A 110 -10.99 -12.88 15.15
C LYS A 110 -12.46 -13.27 14.91
N LYS A 111 -13.35 -12.28 14.88
CA LYS A 111 -14.79 -12.52 14.71
C LYS A 111 -15.10 -13.16 13.36
N PHE A 112 -14.43 -12.70 12.33
CA PHE A 112 -14.72 -13.07 10.94
C PHE A 112 -13.67 -13.99 10.30
N HIS A 113 -12.83 -14.64 11.11
CA HIS A 113 -11.76 -15.52 10.60
C HIS A 113 -12.26 -16.62 9.67
N ILE A 114 -13.52 -17.03 9.80
CA ILE A 114 -14.16 -18.05 8.96
C ILE A 114 -14.28 -17.62 7.49
N PHE A 115 -14.31 -16.31 7.21
CA PHE A 115 -14.36 -15.77 5.84
C PHE A 115 -12.96 -15.58 5.23
N GLY A 116 -11.93 -16.03 5.92
CA GLY A 116 -10.54 -15.88 5.54
C GLY A 116 -9.90 -14.59 6.12
N ARG A 117 -8.58 -14.59 6.12
CA ARG A 117 -7.75 -13.45 6.54
C ARG A 117 -6.96 -12.88 5.36
N SER A 118 -7.53 -12.96 4.17
CA SER A 118 -6.94 -12.49 2.90
C SER A 118 -8.03 -11.97 1.97
N GLY A 119 -7.64 -11.39 0.85
CA GLY A 119 -8.56 -10.92 -0.19
C GLY A 119 -9.51 -9.83 0.30
N VAL A 120 -10.71 -9.79 -0.27
CA VAL A 120 -11.66 -8.67 -0.12
C VAL A 120 -12.05 -8.34 1.32
N PHE A 121 -12.02 -9.33 2.23
CA PHE A 121 -12.31 -9.08 3.64
C PHE A 121 -11.20 -8.21 4.27
N ILE A 122 -9.94 -8.60 4.07
CA ILE A 122 -8.79 -7.83 4.59
C ILE A 122 -8.63 -6.51 3.84
N TYR A 123 -8.97 -6.43 2.56
CA TYR A 123 -8.98 -5.17 1.82
C TYR A 123 -9.93 -4.16 2.46
N GLY A 124 -11.17 -4.56 2.75
CA GLY A 124 -12.14 -3.70 3.44
C GLY A 124 -11.67 -3.28 4.83
N LEU A 125 -11.10 -4.21 5.60
CA LEU A 125 -10.56 -3.93 6.93
C LEU A 125 -9.37 -2.96 6.87
N SER A 126 -8.52 -3.09 5.84
CA SER A 126 -7.38 -2.19 5.61
C SER A 126 -7.81 -0.74 5.43
N ALA A 127 -8.87 -0.51 4.64
CA ALA A 127 -9.39 0.83 4.43
C ALA A 127 -9.90 1.46 5.73
N ILE A 128 -10.59 0.69 6.56
CA ILE A 128 -11.08 1.17 7.85
C ILE A 128 -9.92 1.45 8.82
N ASP A 129 -8.90 0.60 8.84
CA ASP A 129 -7.68 0.83 9.63
C ASP A 129 -6.99 2.14 9.26
N ILE A 130 -6.77 2.38 7.96
CA ILE A 130 -6.16 3.62 7.46
C ILE A 130 -6.99 4.83 7.88
N ALA A 131 -8.32 4.78 7.76
CA ALA A 131 -9.20 5.85 8.19
C ALA A 131 -9.14 6.11 9.71
N LEU A 132 -9.01 5.07 10.53
CA LEU A 132 -8.86 5.21 11.97
C LEU A 132 -7.49 5.78 12.36
N TRP A 133 -6.42 5.47 11.61
CA TRP A 133 -5.13 6.12 11.78
C TRP A 133 -5.18 7.60 11.41
N ASP A 134 -5.93 7.97 10.37
CA ASP A 134 -6.19 9.37 10.01
C ASP A 134 -6.90 10.11 11.15
N ILE A 135 -7.96 9.51 11.71
CA ILE A 135 -8.66 10.04 12.89
C ILE A 135 -7.69 10.21 14.06
N ALA A 136 -6.90 9.18 14.37
CA ALA A 136 -5.96 9.22 15.48
C ALA A 136 -4.96 10.38 15.33
N GLY A 137 -4.43 10.59 14.12
CA GLY A 137 -3.55 11.72 13.83
C GLY A 137 -4.23 13.08 13.95
N LYS A 138 -5.48 13.21 13.47
CA LYS A 138 -6.29 14.43 13.60
C LYS A 138 -6.57 14.77 15.07
N VAL A 139 -6.94 13.79 15.87
CA VAL A 139 -7.16 13.95 17.30
C VAL A 139 -5.88 14.32 18.05
N ALA A 140 -4.77 13.70 17.69
CA ALA A 140 -3.44 14.01 18.27
C ALA A 140 -2.83 15.30 17.74
N GLN A 141 -3.42 15.95 16.72
CA GLN A 141 -2.87 17.10 15.99
C GLN A 141 -1.46 16.82 15.45
N LYS A 142 -1.25 15.60 14.92
CA LYS A 142 0.03 15.13 14.37
C LYS A 142 -0.18 14.39 13.06
N PRO A 143 0.75 14.50 12.11
CA PRO A 143 0.75 13.64 10.94
C PRO A 143 0.99 12.18 11.35
N VAL A 144 0.42 11.25 10.59
CA VAL A 144 0.49 9.80 10.88
C VAL A 144 1.94 9.31 10.97
N TYR A 145 2.87 9.83 10.16
CA TYR A 145 4.27 9.39 10.25
C TYR A 145 4.90 9.65 11.63
N GLN A 146 4.50 10.73 12.32
CA GLN A 146 4.96 10.99 13.69
C GLN A 146 4.33 10.04 14.70
N LEU A 147 3.07 9.64 14.51
CA LEU A 147 2.45 8.62 15.38
C LEU A 147 3.11 7.23 15.19
N LEU A 148 3.66 6.97 14.02
CA LEU A 148 4.44 5.76 13.73
C LEU A 148 5.87 5.82 14.26
N GLY A 149 6.27 6.94 14.86
CA GLY A 149 7.60 7.12 15.46
C GLY A 149 8.64 7.80 14.55
N GLY A 150 8.21 8.30 13.39
CA GLY A 150 9.06 9.07 12.49
C GLY A 150 9.39 10.45 13.04
N SER A 151 10.57 10.94 12.68
CA SER A 151 11.02 12.32 12.91
C SER A 151 10.87 13.13 11.60
N ASP A 152 11.58 14.21 11.47
CA ASP A 152 11.47 15.15 10.34
C ASP A 152 11.64 14.50 8.97
N ALA A 153 10.54 14.29 8.26
CA ALA A 153 10.52 13.83 6.88
C ALA A 153 9.73 14.82 6.02
N SER A 154 10.39 15.48 5.07
CA SER A 154 9.78 16.48 4.18
C SER A 154 9.42 15.89 2.82
N SER A 155 10.21 14.93 2.32
CA SER A 155 10.01 14.29 1.03
C SER A 155 10.64 12.89 1.01
N LEU A 156 10.14 12.06 0.09
CA LEU A 156 10.69 10.74 -0.21
C LEU A 156 10.98 10.63 -1.71
N ARG A 157 11.99 9.87 -2.07
CA ARG A 157 12.21 9.49 -3.46
C ARG A 157 11.12 8.54 -3.93
N THR A 158 10.79 8.63 -5.21
CA THR A 158 9.80 7.76 -5.84
C THR A 158 10.42 6.98 -6.98
N TYR A 159 9.84 5.82 -7.28
CA TYR A 159 10.07 5.18 -8.56
C TYR A 159 8.81 5.29 -9.43
N ALA A 160 9.04 5.56 -10.73
CA ALA A 160 7.97 5.59 -11.72
C ALA A 160 7.57 4.15 -12.06
N SER A 161 6.38 3.75 -11.67
CA SER A 161 5.81 2.43 -11.97
C SER A 161 5.06 2.50 -13.31
N LEU A 162 5.71 2.03 -14.38
CA LEU A 162 5.17 2.01 -15.73
C LEU A 162 4.24 0.79 -15.90
N ILE A 163 3.20 0.94 -16.71
CA ILE A 163 2.34 -0.19 -17.05
C ILE A 163 3.07 -1.18 -17.98
N ARG A 164 2.48 -2.36 -18.19
CA ARG A 164 2.94 -3.30 -19.20
C ARG A 164 2.50 -2.84 -20.58
N TYR A 165 3.46 -2.55 -21.45
CA TYR A 165 3.21 -2.14 -22.85
C TYR A 165 3.32 -3.30 -23.82
N SER A 166 4.19 -4.28 -23.54
CA SER A 166 4.51 -5.42 -24.43
C SER A 166 4.98 -4.97 -25.82
N ASP A 167 5.54 -3.77 -25.92
CA ASP A 167 6.06 -3.15 -27.13
C ASP A 167 7.35 -2.39 -26.79
N PRO A 168 8.51 -2.80 -27.35
CA PRO A 168 9.80 -2.17 -27.04
C PRO A 168 9.87 -0.66 -27.36
N GLU A 169 9.15 -0.18 -28.39
CA GLU A 169 9.15 1.25 -28.72
C GLU A 169 8.32 2.06 -27.71
N LEU A 170 7.16 1.57 -27.30
CA LEU A 170 6.37 2.20 -26.25
C LEU A 170 7.13 2.21 -24.93
N VAL A 171 7.83 1.13 -24.59
CA VAL A 171 8.68 1.07 -23.39
C VAL A 171 9.78 2.13 -23.48
N ARG A 172 10.49 2.23 -24.61
CA ARG A 172 11.56 3.20 -24.82
C ARG A 172 11.07 4.64 -24.69
N GLU A 173 9.93 4.96 -25.29
CA GLU A 173 9.32 6.28 -25.22
C GLU A 173 8.96 6.66 -23.78
N ASN A 174 8.26 5.78 -23.07
CA ASN A 174 7.78 6.07 -21.71
C ASN A 174 8.90 6.09 -20.67
N VAL A 175 9.94 5.28 -20.84
CA VAL A 175 11.17 5.34 -20.05
C VAL A 175 11.86 6.69 -20.22
N ARG A 176 12.07 7.15 -21.48
CA ARG A 176 12.67 8.47 -21.74
C ARG A 176 11.86 9.59 -21.11
N ARG A 177 10.54 9.52 -21.18
CA ARG A 177 9.65 10.50 -20.56
C ARG A 177 9.84 10.51 -19.03
N ALA A 178 9.82 9.36 -18.37
CA ALA A 178 10.01 9.27 -16.93
C ALA A 178 11.41 9.80 -16.49
N VAL A 179 12.45 9.50 -17.24
CA VAL A 179 13.80 10.04 -16.97
C VAL A 179 13.83 11.56 -17.15
N ALA A 180 13.16 12.10 -18.18
CA ALA A 180 13.04 13.55 -18.43
C ALA A 180 12.24 14.25 -17.32
N ASP A 181 11.25 13.60 -16.72
CA ASP A 181 10.48 14.08 -15.55
C ASP A 181 11.29 13.99 -14.24
N GLY A 182 12.56 13.55 -14.31
CA GLY A 182 13.49 13.55 -13.18
C GLY A 182 13.51 12.27 -12.35
N TYR A 183 12.81 11.22 -12.75
CA TYR A 183 12.89 9.93 -12.05
C TYR A 183 14.26 9.29 -12.24
N ARG A 184 14.80 8.71 -11.17
CA ARG A 184 16.05 7.95 -11.14
C ARG A 184 15.84 6.48 -10.82
N HIS A 185 14.62 6.11 -10.54
CA HIS A 185 14.18 4.75 -10.24
C HIS A 185 12.93 4.46 -11.07
N LEU A 186 12.94 3.37 -11.81
CA LEU A 186 11.83 2.96 -12.67
C LEU A 186 11.41 1.53 -12.33
N LYS A 187 10.10 1.26 -12.34
CA LYS A 187 9.54 -0.09 -12.27
C LYS A 187 8.89 -0.41 -13.62
N LEU A 188 9.28 -1.52 -14.20
CA LEU A 188 8.67 -2.09 -15.40
C LEU A 188 7.72 -3.21 -15.00
N HIS A 189 6.71 -3.48 -15.83
CA HIS A 189 5.84 -4.66 -15.69
C HIS A 189 5.97 -5.61 -16.90
N GLU A 190 7.09 -5.53 -17.60
CA GLU A 190 7.34 -6.29 -18.82
C GLU A 190 7.76 -7.74 -18.50
N ILE A 191 7.35 -8.67 -19.36
CA ILE A 191 7.78 -10.08 -19.29
C ILE A 191 8.65 -10.48 -20.47
N ASP A 192 8.74 -9.62 -21.49
CA ASP A 192 9.61 -9.82 -22.66
C ASP A 192 10.99 -9.19 -22.42
N VAL A 193 12.03 -9.96 -22.69
CA VAL A 193 13.43 -9.51 -22.56
C VAL A 193 13.76 -8.36 -23.49
N ASP A 194 13.16 -8.29 -24.68
CA ASP A 194 13.41 -7.20 -25.63
C ASP A 194 12.81 -5.87 -25.13
N CYS A 195 11.68 -5.92 -24.41
CA CYS A 195 11.15 -4.76 -23.72
C CYS A 195 12.08 -4.28 -22.59
N VAL A 196 12.63 -5.20 -21.78
CA VAL A 196 13.58 -4.85 -20.71
C VAL A 196 14.88 -4.28 -21.29
N ARG A 197 15.37 -4.84 -22.40
CA ARG A 197 16.53 -4.29 -23.14
C ARG A 197 16.25 -2.86 -23.61
N ALA A 198 15.10 -2.64 -24.25
CA ALA A 198 14.69 -1.32 -24.73
C ALA A 198 14.62 -0.29 -23.57
N ALA A 199 14.15 -0.71 -22.41
CA ALA A 199 14.11 0.12 -21.20
C ALA A 199 15.53 0.50 -20.75
N ARG A 200 16.45 -0.47 -20.64
CA ARG A 200 17.83 -0.22 -20.20
C ARG A 200 18.56 0.69 -21.18
N GLU A 201 18.43 0.45 -22.48
CA GLU A 201 19.02 1.31 -23.53
C GLU A 201 18.48 2.75 -23.46
N ALA A 202 17.20 2.92 -23.19
CA ALA A 202 16.57 4.23 -23.10
C ALA A 202 16.91 4.99 -21.82
N ALA A 203 17.03 4.26 -20.70
CA ALA A 203 17.32 4.83 -19.38
C ALA A 203 18.82 5.18 -19.20
N GLY A 204 19.72 4.40 -19.82
CA GLY A 204 21.16 4.46 -19.52
C GLY A 204 21.51 3.74 -18.22
N ASP A 205 22.80 3.67 -17.89
CA ASP A 205 23.30 2.87 -16.76
C ASP A 205 23.08 3.52 -15.39
N ASP A 206 22.91 4.84 -15.34
CA ASP A 206 22.75 5.61 -14.11
C ASP A 206 21.33 5.53 -13.51
N ILE A 207 20.38 4.94 -14.23
CA ILE A 207 18.99 4.78 -13.78
C ILE A 207 18.79 3.37 -13.21
N GLU A 208 18.27 3.31 -11.98
CA GLU A 208 17.88 2.04 -11.37
C GLU A 208 16.57 1.54 -11.99
N ILE A 209 16.58 0.30 -12.46
CA ILE A 209 15.40 -0.38 -13.02
C ILE A 209 15.06 -1.57 -12.15
N THR A 210 13.79 -1.68 -11.78
CA THR A 210 13.18 -2.87 -11.19
C THR A 210 12.20 -3.49 -12.17
N LEU A 211 11.99 -4.79 -12.05
CA LEU A 211 11.11 -5.51 -12.95
C LEU A 211 10.11 -6.34 -12.16
N ASP A 212 8.84 -6.02 -12.27
CA ASP A 212 7.73 -6.78 -11.73
C ASP A 212 7.09 -7.60 -12.84
N VAL A 213 7.11 -8.89 -12.69
CA VAL A 213 6.55 -9.79 -13.70
C VAL A 213 5.19 -10.35 -13.33
N ASN A 214 4.70 -10.13 -12.11
CA ASN A 214 3.39 -10.55 -11.61
C ASN A 214 3.17 -12.07 -11.71
N CYS A 215 4.08 -12.85 -11.16
CA CYS A 215 3.99 -14.32 -10.99
C CYS A 215 3.77 -15.15 -12.27
N PRO A 216 4.45 -14.91 -13.42
CA PRO A 216 4.11 -15.63 -14.65
C PRO A 216 4.80 -17.00 -14.78
N TRP A 217 5.84 -17.30 -13.97
CA TRP A 217 6.77 -18.39 -14.24
C TRP A 217 6.76 -19.49 -13.19
N THR A 218 7.04 -20.71 -13.63
CA THR A 218 7.53 -21.77 -12.74
C THR A 218 8.93 -21.41 -12.23
N VAL A 219 9.40 -22.05 -11.16
CA VAL A 219 10.76 -21.83 -10.63
C VAL A 219 11.83 -22.06 -11.69
N ARG A 220 11.66 -23.05 -12.57
CA ARG A 220 12.59 -23.32 -13.66
C ARG A 220 12.63 -22.20 -14.68
N GLU A 221 11.46 -21.78 -15.16
CA GLU A 221 11.35 -20.66 -16.11
C GLU A 221 11.90 -19.37 -15.50
N ALA A 222 11.64 -19.11 -14.23
CA ALA A 222 12.19 -17.96 -13.52
C ALA A 222 13.73 -17.97 -13.52
N LEU A 223 14.36 -19.14 -13.26
CA LEU A 223 15.82 -19.28 -13.33
C LEU A 223 16.36 -19.08 -14.76
N ASP A 224 15.71 -19.68 -15.76
CA ASP A 224 16.06 -19.50 -17.15
C ASP A 224 15.93 -18.02 -17.59
N MET A 225 14.93 -17.31 -17.06
CA MET A 225 14.72 -15.88 -17.30
C MET A 225 15.74 -15.00 -16.57
N THR A 226 16.16 -15.34 -15.35
CA THR A 226 17.20 -14.57 -14.65
C THR A 226 18.52 -14.57 -15.43
N ASP A 227 18.90 -15.67 -16.09
CA ASP A 227 20.10 -15.70 -16.96
C ASP A 227 20.01 -14.72 -18.13
N ARG A 228 18.83 -14.57 -18.72
CA ARG A 228 18.58 -13.64 -19.83
C ARG A 228 18.47 -12.18 -19.36
N LEU A 229 18.01 -11.95 -18.12
CA LEU A 229 17.78 -10.62 -17.54
C LEU A 229 19.02 -10.05 -16.84
N ARG A 230 19.98 -10.90 -16.43
CA ARG A 230 21.20 -10.48 -15.73
C ARG A 230 22.00 -9.36 -16.41
N PRO A 231 22.13 -9.31 -17.76
CA PRO A 231 22.84 -8.22 -18.43
C PRO A 231 22.24 -6.82 -18.23
N PHE A 232 21.00 -6.72 -17.80
CA PHE A 232 20.31 -5.42 -17.68
C PHE A 232 20.45 -4.77 -16.28
N ASN A 233 21.23 -5.35 -15.37
CA ASN A 233 21.54 -4.80 -14.05
C ASN A 233 20.27 -4.31 -13.31
N LEU A 234 19.31 -5.21 -13.12
CA LEU A 234 18.08 -4.91 -12.40
C LEU A 234 18.36 -4.78 -10.90
N ARG A 235 17.76 -3.79 -10.25
CA ARG A 235 17.84 -3.61 -8.81
C ARG A 235 17.17 -4.77 -8.07
N TRP A 236 16.01 -5.23 -8.59
CA TRP A 236 15.36 -6.47 -8.18
C TRP A 236 14.46 -7.01 -9.29
N LEU A 237 14.19 -8.31 -9.21
CA LEU A 237 13.14 -9.01 -9.93
C LEU A 237 12.00 -9.30 -8.94
N GLU A 238 10.81 -8.76 -9.22
CA GLU A 238 9.62 -8.83 -8.38
C GLU A 238 8.70 -9.93 -8.84
N GLU A 239 8.22 -10.74 -7.88
CA GLU A 239 7.22 -11.80 -8.04
C GLU A 239 7.49 -12.75 -9.24
N PRO A 240 8.67 -13.35 -9.37
CA PRO A 240 8.97 -14.18 -10.55
C PRO A 240 8.28 -15.54 -10.57
N VAL A 241 7.69 -16.02 -9.46
CA VAL A 241 7.26 -17.43 -9.31
C VAL A 241 5.77 -17.56 -9.06
N TRP A 242 5.12 -18.47 -9.80
CA TRP A 242 3.78 -18.94 -9.53
C TRP A 242 3.80 -20.30 -8.78
N PRO A 243 2.91 -20.52 -7.80
CA PRO A 243 2.05 -19.50 -7.18
C PRO A 243 2.86 -18.56 -6.26
N PRO A 244 2.33 -17.34 -5.93
CA PRO A 244 3.05 -16.36 -5.11
C PRO A 244 3.41 -16.88 -3.70
N GLU A 245 2.68 -17.86 -3.17
CA GLU A 245 2.95 -18.50 -1.88
C GLU A 245 4.07 -19.55 -1.94
N ASN A 246 4.65 -19.81 -3.11
CA ASN A 246 5.78 -20.72 -3.24
C ASN A 246 7.09 -20.07 -2.75
N TYR A 247 7.15 -19.79 -1.45
CA TYR A 247 8.30 -19.10 -0.86
C TYR A 247 9.60 -19.90 -0.96
N SER A 248 9.53 -21.23 -0.94
CA SER A 248 10.70 -22.08 -1.19
C SER A 248 11.22 -21.96 -2.63
N GLY A 249 10.32 -21.83 -3.60
CA GLY A 249 10.65 -21.55 -5.00
C GLY A 249 11.29 -20.19 -5.19
N LEU A 250 10.70 -19.16 -4.56
CA LEU A 250 11.26 -17.81 -4.52
C LEU A 250 12.67 -17.79 -3.91
N ALA A 251 12.87 -18.46 -2.77
CA ALA A 251 14.17 -18.60 -2.11
C ALA A 251 15.21 -19.27 -3.03
N ARG A 252 14.78 -20.21 -3.87
CA ARG A 252 15.66 -20.84 -4.85
C ARG A 252 16.05 -19.85 -5.96
N VAL A 253 15.09 -19.09 -6.50
CA VAL A 253 15.39 -18.06 -7.52
C VAL A 253 16.32 -17.00 -6.94
N ARG A 254 16.08 -16.51 -5.72
CA ARG A 254 16.95 -15.57 -5.01
C ARG A 254 18.39 -16.09 -4.90
N ARG A 255 18.57 -17.34 -4.49
CA ARG A 255 19.89 -17.92 -4.27
C ARG A 255 20.66 -18.22 -5.56
N GLU A 256 19.95 -18.67 -6.61
CA GLU A 256 20.56 -19.22 -7.83
C GLU A 256 20.49 -18.25 -9.02
N GLY A 257 19.52 -17.31 -9.04
CA GLY A 257 19.24 -16.44 -10.20
C GLY A 257 20.23 -15.28 -10.39
N GLY A 258 20.94 -14.84 -9.33
CA GLY A 258 21.93 -13.75 -9.43
C GLY A 258 21.33 -12.36 -9.63
N ILE A 259 20.03 -12.19 -9.47
CA ILE A 259 19.31 -10.90 -9.40
C ILE A 259 18.62 -10.86 -8.03
N PRO A 260 18.69 -9.75 -7.27
CA PRO A 260 17.93 -9.62 -6.04
C PRO A 260 16.43 -9.83 -6.26
N VAL A 261 15.75 -10.47 -5.31
CA VAL A 261 14.32 -10.80 -5.43
C VAL A 261 13.48 -9.93 -4.51
N ALA A 262 12.36 -9.45 -5.02
CA ALA A 262 11.34 -8.76 -4.26
C ALA A 262 10.00 -9.50 -4.34
N ALA A 263 9.24 -9.52 -3.26
CA ALA A 263 7.87 -10.01 -3.22
C ALA A 263 7.16 -9.58 -1.93
N GLY A 264 5.84 -9.72 -1.89
CA GLY A 264 5.05 -9.49 -0.68
C GLY A 264 3.75 -8.74 -0.92
N GLU A 265 3.49 -8.21 -2.11
CA GLU A 265 2.21 -7.55 -2.40
C GLU A 265 1.02 -8.51 -2.33
N ASN A 266 1.23 -9.80 -2.59
CA ASN A 266 0.23 -10.85 -2.50
C ASN A 266 0.14 -11.53 -1.12
N ALA A 267 1.04 -11.19 -0.19
CA ALA A 267 0.93 -11.59 1.21
C ALA A 267 -0.10 -10.73 1.94
N SER A 268 -0.94 -11.35 2.76
CA SER A 268 -2.09 -10.69 3.42
C SER A 268 -1.99 -10.64 4.94
N THR A 269 -1.21 -11.52 5.55
CA THR A 269 -1.13 -11.66 7.01
C THR A 269 0.29 -11.61 7.51
N LEU A 270 0.47 -11.29 8.79
CA LEU A 270 1.79 -11.36 9.44
C LEU A 270 2.43 -12.75 9.31
N MET A 271 1.61 -13.83 9.27
CA MET A 271 2.13 -15.19 9.11
C MET A 271 2.71 -15.40 7.71
N ASP A 272 2.09 -14.83 6.66
CA ASP A 272 2.62 -14.91 5.30
C ASP A 272 3.99 -14.21 5.22
N PHE A 273 4.11 -13.03 5.81
CA PHE A 273 5.37 -12.28 5.88
C PHE A 273 6.42 -13.01 6.72
N GLN A 274 6.02 -13.63 7.83
CA GLN A 274 6.92 -14.46 8.63
C GLN A 274 7.46 -15.63 7.80
N HIS A 275 6.59 -16.38 7.12
CA HIS A 275 7.02 -17.52 6.28
C HIS A 275 7.92 -17.08 5.12
N LEU A 276 7.66 -15.90 4.53
CA LEU A 276 8.50 -15.33 3.48
C LEU A 276 9.91 -15.03 3.99
N LEU A 277 10.03 -14.49 5.21
CA LEU A 277 11.30 -14.20 5.87
C LEU A 277 12.02 -15.49 6.32
N GLU A 278 11.31 -16.44 6.94
CA GLU A 278 11.84 -17.74 7.37
C GLU A 278 12.39 -18.57 6.20
N ALA A 279 11.72 -18.51 5.04
CA ALA A 279 12.17 -19.14 3.81
C ALA A 279 13.41 -18.45 3.22
N ASN A 280 13.80 -17.27 3.72
CA ASN A 280 14.85 -16.44 3.14
C ASN A 280 14.59 -16.15 1.64
N ALA A 281 13.34 -15.84 1.31
CA ALA A 281 12.83 -15.81 -0.04
C ALA A 281 13.11 -14.51 -0.80
N VAL A 282 13.39 -13.40 -0.09
CA VAL A 282 13.48 -12.06 -0.68
C VAL A 282 14.65 -11.26 -0.14
N ASP A 283 15.11 -10.30 -0.92
CA ASP A 283 16.02 -9.21 -0.54
C ASP A 283 15.21 -7.96 -0.17
N PHE A 284 14.05 -7.79 -0.82
CA PHE A 284 13.12 -6.70 -0.58
C PHE A 284 11.72 -7.26 -0.32
N ILE A 285 11.13 -6.89 0.82
CA ILE A 285 9.77 -7.32 1.18
C ILE A 285 8.79 -6.17 0.89
N GLN A 286 7.66 -6.49 0.24
CA GLN A 286 6.78 -5.48 -0.34
C GLN A 286 5.34 -5.54 0.21
N PRO A 287 5.14 -5.22 1.51
CA PRO A 287 3.80 -5.17 2.08
C PRO A 287 2.98 -4.02 1.48
N SER A 288 1.68 -4.23 1.35
CA SER A 288 0.74 -3.26 0.79
C SER A 288 -0.31 -2.85 1.82
N PRO A 289 -0.34 -1.60 2.32
CA PRO A 289 -1.22 -1.23 3.44
C PRO A 289 -2.70 -1.45 3.15
N ALA A 290 -3.16 -1.25 1.92
CA ALA A 290 -4.56 -1.46 1.56
C ALA A 290 -4.93 -2.93 1.27
N LYS A 291 -3.97 -3.88 1.37
CA LYS A 291 -4.18 -5.32 1.11
C LYS A 291 -4.01 -6.21 2.36
N MET A 292 -3.37 -5.71 3.43
CA MET A 292 -2.88 -6.57 4.51
C MET A 292 -3.38 -6.22 5.92
N GLY A 293 -4.39 -5.37 6.04
CA GLY A 293 -4.93 -4.95 7.36
C GLY A 293 -4.46 -3.58 7.82
N GLY A 294 -4.05 -2.71 6.88
CA GLY A 294 -3.75 -1.32 7.12
C GLY A 294 -2.39 -1.04 7.74
N LEU A 295 -2.25 0.15 8.28
CA LEU A 295 -1.02 0.62 8.94
C LEU A 295 -0.73 -0.15 10.24
N THR A 296 -1.77 -0.65 10.91
CA THR A 296 -1.64 -1.44 12.15
C THR A 296 -0.84 -2.73 11.91
N GLU A 297 -1.11 -3.44 10.82
CA GLU A 297 -0.36 -4.65 10.49
C GLU A 297 0.97 -4.30 9.80
N LEU A 298 0.98 -3.27 8.94
CA LEU A 298 2.17 -2.85 8.20
C LEU A 298 3.34 -2.50 9.14
N LYS A 299 3.12 -1.75 10.22
CA LYS A 299 4.19 -1.42 11.18
C LYS A 299 4.84 -2.65 11.81
N LYS A 300 4.07 -3.76 11.98
CA LYS A 300 4.59 -5.01 12.51
C LYS A 300 5.49 -5.71 11.48
N VAL A 301 5.12 -5.66 10.19
CA VAL A 301 5.97 -6.19 9.11
C VAL A 301 7.29 -5.44 9.03
N PHE A 302 7.29 -4.11 9.18
CA PHE A 302 8.56 -3.34 9.28
C PHE A 302 9.45 -3.82 10.42
N ALA A 303 8.86 -4.04 11.61
CA ALA A 303 9.63 -4.53 12.76
C ALA A 303 10.21 -5.94 12.50
N MET A 304 9.42 -6.84 11.89
CA MET A 304 9.87 -8.20 11.54
C MET A 304 10.98 -8.17 10.48
N ALA A 305 10.79 -7.39 9.41
CA ALA A 305 11.76 -7.28 8.33
C ALA A 305 13.09 -6.69 8.84
N ASN A 306 13.04 -5.63 9.64
CA ASN A 306 14.22 -5.02 10.25
C ASN A 306 14.98 -6.00 11.16
N ALA A 307 14.27 -6.83 11.94
CA ALA A 307 14.87 -7.87 12.77
C ALA A 307 15.58 -8.97 11.96
N ASN A 308 15.19 -9.13 10.68
CA ASN A 308 15.77 -10.09 9.74
C ASN A 308 16.75 -9.44 8.74
N ASN A 309 17.06 -8.15 8.88
CA ASN A 309 17.89 -7.37 7.93
C ASN A 309 17.37 -7.38 6.48
N VAL A 310 16.05 -7.46 6.29
CA VAL A 310 15.38 -7.40 5.00
C VAL A 310 14.82 -5.99 4.80
N THR A 311 15.09 -5.40 3.63
CA THR A 311 14.61 -4.06 3.30
C THR A 311 13.13 -4.07 2.94
N VAL A 312 12.36 -3.15 3.55
CA VAL A 312 10.94 -2.96 3.19
C VAL A 312 10.82 -1.92 2.09
N MET A 313 10.16 -2.29 1.00
CA MET A 313 9.73 -1.40 -0.08
C MET A 313 8.22 -1.50 -0.20
N VAL A 314 7.49 -0.54 0.33
CA VAL A 314 6.02 -0.59 0.40
C VAL A 314 5.42 -0.60 -1.01
N HIS A 315 4.66 -1.65 -1.32
CA HIS A 315 3.86 -1.69 -2.54
C HIS A 315 2.74 -0.66 -2.46
N THR A 316 2.66 0.23 -3.45
CA THR A 316 1.74 1.37 -3.46
C THR A 316 1.13 1.55 -4.83
N PHE A 317 0.06 0.82 -5.12
CA PHE A 317 -0.65 0.98 -6.38
C PHE A 317 -2.00 1.67 -6.16
N TYR A 318 -1.96 2.86 -5.54
CA TYR A 318 -3.10 3.67 -5.08
C TYR A 318 -2.92 5.14 -5.47
N ASP A 319 -4.02 5.93 -5.48
CA ASP A 319 -4.00 7.38 -5.76
C ASP A 319 -4.70 8.20 -4.67
N GLY A 320 -5.21 7.53 -3.66
CA GLY A 320 -6.00 8.12 -2.57
C GLY A 320 -5.34 7.98 -1.19
N PRO A 321 -6.14 7.77 -0.14
CA PRO A 321 -5.65 7.58 1.23
C PRO A 321 -4.65 6.43 1.40
N GLY A 322 -4.70 5.40 0.55
CA GLY A 322 -3.74 4.29 0.54
C GLY A 322 -2.34 4.74 0.15
N LEU A 323 -2.22 5.65 -0.82
CA LEU A 323 -0.94 6.28 -1.18
C LEU A 323 -0.40 7.10 -0.01
N LEU A 324 -1.24 7.94 0.61
CA LEU A 324 -0.81 8.74 1.76
C LEU A 324 -0.35 7.86 2.93
N ALA A 325 -1.06 6.76 3.20
CA ALA A 325 -0.67 5.78 4.21
C ALA A 325 0.71 5.18 3.91
N SER A 326 0.98 4.82 2.65
CA SER A 326 2.28 4.31 2.21
C SER A 326 3.39 5.34 2.36
N VAL A 327 3.12 6.60 1.98
CA VAL A 327 4.07 7.73 2.17
C VAL A 327 4.41 7.91 3.64
N HIS A 328 3.40 7.95 4.53
CA HIS A 328 3.63 8.11 5.96
C HIS A 328 4.39 6.93 6.57
N ALA A 329 4.05 5.69 6.20
CA ALA A 329 4.76 4.51 6.68
C ALA A 329 6.23 4.49 6.21
N SER A 330 6.47 4.78 4.93
CA SER A 330 7.83 4.83 4.37
C SER A 330 8.65 5.97 5.01
N ALA A 331 8.04 7.12 5.27
CA ALA A 331 8.68 8.25 5.94
C ALA A 331 9.07 7.95 7.39
N ALA A 332 8.22 7.18 8.10
CA ALA A 332 8.47 6.86 9.50
C ALA A 332 9.42 5.68 9.70
N LEU A 333 9.31 4.65 8.87
CA LEU A 333 9.85 3.32 9.14
C LEU A 333 10.83 2.83 8.07
N GLY A 334 10.85 3.45 6.88
CA GLY A 334 11.56 2.93 5.71
C GLY A 334 13.07 3.18 5.69
N GLY A 335 13.62 4.02 6.55
CA GLY A 335 15.04 4.35 6.59
C GLY A 335 15.54 5.17 5.38
N PRO A 336 16.87 5.40 5.25
CA PRO A 336 17.44 6.31 4.24
C PRO A 336 17.25 5.86 2.79
N GLY A 337 17.00 4.57 2.56
CA GLY A 337 16.82 3.97 1.23
C GLY A 337 15.37 3.82 0.79
N ALA A 338 14.41 4.30 1.59
CA ALA A 338 13.00 4.18 1.29
C ALA A 338 12.62 4.86 -0.03
N LEU A 339 11.86 4.15 -0.83
CA LEU A 339 11.24 4.64 -2.05
C LEU A 339 9.72 4.48 -1.94
N VAL A 340 8.99 5.37 -2.60
CA VAL A 340 7.54 5.25 -2.75
C VAL A 340 7.23 4.92 -4.19
N GLU A 341 6.39 3.92 -4.40
CA GLU A 341 5.87 3.61 -5.72
C GLU A 341 4.92 4.70 -6.17
N TRP A 342 5.12 5.22 -7.37
CA TRP A 342 4.24 6.16 -8.02
C TRP A 342 3.73 5.56 -9.33
N ARG A 343 2.42 5.40 -9.46
CA ARG A 343 1.81 4.98 -10.72
C ARG A 343 2.08 6.05 -11.78
N TYR A 344 2.93 5.73 -12.75
CA TYR A 344 3.39 6.68 -13.75
C TYR A 344 2.41 6.73 -14.93
N PHE A 345 1.25 7.31 -14.68
CA PHE A 345 0.26 7.63 -15.69
C PHE A 345 -0.52 8.90 -15.32
N ASN A 346 -1.21 9.49 -16.30
CA ASN A 346 -1.93 10.74 -16.11
C ASN A 346 -3.39 10.45 -15.81
N LEU A 347 -3.81 10.64 -14.55
CA LEU A 347 -5.22 10.66 -14.18
C LEU A 347 -5.90 11.94 -14.68
N GLU A 348 -7.15 11.84 -15.12
CA GLU A 348 -7.97 13.02 -15.48
C GLU A 348 -8.17 13.96 -14.28
N ALA A 349 -8.18 13.42 -13.06
CA ALA A 349 -8.23 14.18 -11.82
C ALA A 349 -7.47 13.47 -10.70
N GLN A 350 -6.82 14.25 -9.84
CA GLN A 350 -6.14 13.78 -8.64
C GLN A 350 -6.97 14.13 -7.39
N LEU A 351 -7.14 13.17 -6.46
CA LEU A 351 -7.89 13.39 -5.21
C LEU A 351 -7.30 14.49 -4.32
N TYR A 352 -6.02 14.78 -4.47
CA TYR A 352 -5.29 15.78 -3.66
C TYR A 352 -4.63 16.86 -4.53
N GLY A 353 -5.07 17.00 -5.78
CA GLY A 353 -4.46 17.93 -6.74
C GLY A 353 -2.96 17.69 -6.87
N ASP A 354 -2.20 18.76 -7.04
CA ASP A 354 -0.73 18.70 -7.22
C ASP A 354 0.05 18.47 -5.94
N ALA A 355 -0.61 18.38 -4.77
CA ALA A 355 0.07 18.30 -3.48
C ALA A 355 0.90 17.01 -3.31
N ILE A 356 0.47 15.91 -3.95
CA ILE A 356 1.13 14.61 -3.88
C ILE A 356 1.80 14.19 -5.19
N VAL A 357 1.71 14.99 -6.24
CA VAL A 357 2.35 14.65 -7.52
C VAL A 357 3.86 14.79 -7.36
N PRO A 358 4.66 13.75 -7.65
CA PRO A 358 6.09 13.83 -7.52
C PRO A 358 6.70 14.90 -8.41
N LYS A 359 7.68 15.63 -7.87
CA LYS A 359 8.46 16.62 -8.60
C LYS A 359 9.92 16.19 -8.62
N ASN A 360 10.50 16.08 -9.80
CA ASN A 360 11.87 15.58 -9.98
C ASN A 360 12.11 14.23 -9.27
N GLY A 361 11.16 13.30 -9.40
CA GLY A 361 11.24 11.97 -8.81
C GLY A 361 11.14 11.93 -7.27
N ALA A 362 10.56 12.95 -6.63
CA ALA A 362 10.32 13.00 -5.19
C ALA A 362 8.89 13.42 -4.86
N ILE A 363 8.27 12.74 -3.90
CA ILE A 363 6.94 13.04 -3.36
C ILE A 363 7.08 13.76 -2.01
N ALA A 364 6.25 14.80 -1.80
CA ALA A 364 6.19 15.48 -0.51
C ALA A 364 5.51 14.59 0.54
N VAL A 365 6.03 14.59 1.77
CA VAL A 365 5.35 13.97 2.92
C VAL A 365 4.38 14.98 3.50
N PRO A 366 3.06 14.71 3.53
CA PRO A 366 2.09 15.65 4.08
C PRO A 366 2.34 15.93 5.57
N GLN A 367 2.34 17.22 5.95
CA GLN A 367 2.66 17.67 7.31
C GLN A 367 1.43 17.97 8.17
N GLY A 368 0.25 17.96 7.60
CA GLY A 368 -1.01 18.17 8.32
C GLY A 368 -1.35 17.02 9.27
N ALA A 369 -2.28 17.26 10.19
CA ALA A 369 -2.76 16.23 11.11
C ALA A 369 -3.43 15.07 10.35
N GLY A 370 -3.28 13.86 10.85
CA GLY A 370 -3.78 12.65 10.20
C GLY A 370 -2.93 12.27 9.00
N LEU A 371 -3.57 11.92 7.88
CA LEU A 371 -2.91 11.72 6.59
C LEU A 371 -2.47 13.04 5.93
N GLY A 372 -2.82 14.17 6.56
CA GLY A 372 -2.32 15.49 6.25
C GLY A 372 -2.99 16.20 5.07
N LEU A 373 -3.86 15.54 4.33
CA LEU A 373 -4.63 16.07 3.20
C LEU A 373 -6.04 15.53 3.23
N GLU A 374 -7.00 16.35 2.75
CA GLU A 374 -8.38 15.93 2.56
C GLU A 374 -8.65 15.66 1.07
N PRO A 375 -9.37 14.59 0.72
CA PRO A 375 -9.75 14.35 -0.67
C PRO A 375 -10.65 15.46 -1.21
N ASP A 376 -10.44 15.90 -2.44
CA ASP A 376 -11.24 16.91 -3.11
C ASP A 376 -12.69 16.44 -3.28
N ALA A 377 -13.63 17.18 -2.67
CA ALA A 377 -15.04 16.86 -2.70
C ALA A 377 -15.66 16.95 -4.11
N ASP A 378 -15.13 17.82 -4.98
CA ASP A 378 -15.62 17.99 -6.35
C ASP A 378 -15.14 16.81 -7.22
N VAL A 379 -13.91 16.32 -7.01
CA VAL A 379 -13.40 15.11 -7.65
C VAL A 379 -14.24 13.92 -7.21
N ILE A 380 -14.49 13.76 -5.92
CA ILE A 380 -15.36 12.69 -5.40
C ILE A 380 -16.73 12.76 -6.06
N ARG A 381 -17.37 13.93 -6.07
CA ARG A 381 -18.72 14.10 -6.64
C ARG A 381 -18.77 13.79 -8.13
N LYS A 382 -17.73 14.19 -8.90
CA LYS A 382 -17.67 14.00 -10.36
C LYS A 382 -17.46 12.54 -10.74
N TYR A 383 -16.60 11.80 -10.00
CA TYR A 383 -16.15 10.47 -10.40
C TYR A 383 -16.76 9.34 -9.57
N ARG A 384 -17.63 9.65 -8.62
CA ARG A 384 -18.38 8.65 -7.86
C ARG A 384 -19.26 7.82 -8.78
N VAL A 385 -19.19 6.52 -8.65
CA VAL A 385 -20.05 5.57 -9.38
C VAL A 385 -21.01 4.88 -8.41
N PRO A 386 -22.16 4.35 -8.90
CA PRO A 386 -23.17 3.69 -8.06
C PRO A 386 -22.65 2.55 -7.20
#